data_c32c4754346f279f204a5aaa6cdba809
#
_entry.id   c32c4754346f279f204a5aaa6cdba809
#
_cell.length_a   1.000
_cell.length_b   1.000
_cell.length_c   1.000
_cell.angle_alpha   90.00
_cell.angle_beta   90.00
_cell.angle_gamma   90.00
#
_symmetry.space_group_name_H-M   'P 1'
#
loop_
_entity.id
_entity.type
_entity.pdbx_description
1 polymer ?
#
loop_
_entity_poly.entity_id
_entity_poly.type
_entity_poly.pdbx_seq_one_letter_code
_entity_poly.pdbx_strand_id
1 'polypeptide(L)'
;MKFSRPQIHTLPGFTLVEFIVIMAIFAVMVGVVLFNFTGFRSKITLDNLAQDIALSIRNVQTSAGASISSDGNPTLEIQRGIYFPYSSELGTYESRFIIFQDNDGNGLYDAGEEIDSIALQTLDRITDITYGSDRESILSSLGSQSLGITFRRFTTTALFAASFDNSVTNAGVVRIKVSSPDKSLSRFITISKIGQVSVEPEKKEEVN
;
A
#
# COMPACT_ATOMS: atom_id res chain seq x y z
N MET A 1 -16.98 -14.65 81.43
CA MET A 1 -16.52 -14.29 80.06
C MET A 1 -17.63 -14.51 79.08
N LYS A 2 -18.19 -13.45 78.45
CA LYS A 2 -19.25 -13.51 77.47
C LYS A 2 -18.63 -13.53 76.08
N PHE A 3 -18.66 -14.66 75.37
CA PHE A 3 -18.22 -14.75 73.98
C PHE A 3 -19.27 -14.10 73.09
N SER A 4 -18.92 -12.99 72.44
CA SER A 4 -19.73 -12.36 71.41
C SER A 4 -19.57 -13.16 70.14
N ARG A 5 -20.67 -13.67 69.59
CA ARG A 5 -20.69 -14.37 68.27
C ARG A 5 -20.49 -13.32 67.15
N PRO A 6 -19.61 -13.58 66.20
CA PRO A 6 -19.47 -12.70 65.03
C PRO A 6 -20.78 -12.72 64.22
N GLN A 7 -21.31 -11.54 63.90
CA GLN A 7 -22.44 -11.42 62.98
C GLN A 7 -21.92 -11.66 61.55
N ILE A 8 -22.36 -12.72 60.93
CA ILE A 8 -22.13 -13.03 59.51
C ILE A 8 -23.08 -12.13 58.72
N HIS A 9 -22.58 -11.07 58.12
CA HIS A 9 -23.33 -10.28 57.16
C HIS A 9 -23.47 -11.10 55.87
N THR A 10 -24.65 -11.64 55.61
CA THR A 10 -24.99 -12.26 54.33
C THR A 10 -25.10 -11.13 53.28
N LEU A 11 -24.14 -11.10 52.35
CA LEU A 11 -24.22 -10.19 51.21
C LEU A 11 -25.41 -10.67 50.33
N PRO A 12 -26.25 -9.75 49.86
CA PRO A 12 -27.32 -10.11 48.92
C PRO A 12 -26.73 -10.66 47.64
N GLY A 13 -27.14 -11.85 47.23
CA GLY A 13 -26.77 -12.45 45.92
C GLY A 13 -27.51 -11.77 44.78
N PHE A 14 -26.95 -11.84 43.56
CA PHE A 14 -27.59 -11.36 42.34
C PHE A 14 -28.90 -12.13 42.08
N THR A 15 -29.92 -11.40 41.63
CA THR A 15 -31.19 -12.02 41.19
C THR A 15 -31.03 -12.56 39.77
N LEU A 16 -31.80 -13.59 39.41
CA LEU A 16 -31.81 -14.18 38.07
C LEU A 16 -32.19 -13.13 37.01
N VAL A 17 -33.10 -12.21 37.35
CA VAL A 17 -33.54 -11.11 36.48
C VAL A 17 -32.37 -10.14 36.19
N GLU A 18 -31.62 -9.76 37.23
CA GLU A 18 -30.46 -8.86 37.08
C GLU A 18 -29.39 -9.46 36.20
N PHE A 19 -29.13 -10.78 36.31
CA PHE A 19 -28.21 -11.49 35.44
C PHE A 19 -28.67 -11.49 33.98
N ILE A 20 -29.96 -11.73 33.69
CA ILE A 20 -30.50 -11.69 32.33
C ILE A 20 -30.38 -10.27 31.72
N VAL A 21 -30.68 -9.24 32.51
CA VAL A 21 -30.53 -7.84 32.04
C VAL A 21 -29.10 -7.50 31.72
N ILE A 22 -28.14 -7.88 32.56
CA ILE A 22 -26.71 -7.66 32.30
C ILE A 22 -26.27 -8.39 31.03
N MET A 23 -26.68 -9.65 30.84
CA MET A 23 -26.38 -10.42 29.64
C MET A 23 -26.97 -9.80 28.37
N ALA A 24 -28.21 -9.26 28.46
CA ALA A 24 -28.83 -8.58 27.32
C ALA A 24 -28.07 -7.31 26.91
N ILE A 25 -27.69 -6.48 27.90
CA ILE A 25 -26.90 -5.27 27.64
C ILE A 25 -25.52 -5.64 27.03
N PHE A 26 -24.85 -6.65 27.59
CA PHE A 26 -23.58 -7.15 27.09
C PHE A 26 -23.68 -7.66 25.64
N ALA A 27 -24.73 -8.42 25.31
CA ALA A 27 -24.96 -8.90 23.95
C ALA A 27 -25.14 -7.75 22.94
N VAL A 28 -25.87 -6.70 23.32
CA VAL A 28 -26.03 -5.50 22.48
C VAL A 28 -24.72 -4.79 22.29
N MET A 29 -23.93 -4.59 23.35
CA MET A 29 -22.61 -3.93 23.26
C MET A 29 -21.65 -4.72 22.34
N VAL A 30 -21.58 -6.04 22.51
CA VAL A 30 -20.75 -6.92 21.66
C VAL A 30 -21.21 -6.85 20.20
N GLY A 31 -22.53 -6.86 19.97
CA GLY A 31 -23.10 -6.72 18.64
C GLY A 31 -22.64 -5.43 17.93
N VAL A 32 -22.73 -4.28 18.59
CA VAL A 32 -22.28 -2.98 18.03
C VAL A 32 -20.79 -2.98 17.68
N VAL A 33 -19.96 -3.56 18.57
CA VAL A 33 -18.51 -3.66 18.33
C VAL A 33 -18.20 -4.53 17.12
N LEU A 34 -18.85 -5.70 17.00
CA LEU A 34 -18.63 -6.63 15.89
C LEU A 34 -19.02 -6.03 14.54
N PHE A 35 -20.12 -5.26 14.47
CA PHE A 35 -20.52 -4.60 13.22
C PHE A 35 -19.51 -3.57 12.72
N ASN A 36 -18.85 -2.85 13.61
CA ASN A 36 -17.84 -1.84 13.23
C ASN A 36 -16.48 -2.43 12.91
N PHE A 37 -16.20 -3.68 13.31
CA PHE A 37 -14.87 -4.27 13.23
C PHE A 37 -14.41 -4.59 11.80
N THR A 38 -15.34 -4.96 10.90
CA THR A 38 -15.03 -5.31 9.50
C THR A 38 -14.51 -4.11 8.71
N GLY A 39 -15.16 -2.96 8.81
CA GLY A 39 -14.69 -1.73 8.12
C GLY A 39 -13.34 -1.22 8.63
N PHE A 40 -13.08 -1.38 9.93
CA PHE A 40 -11.80 -1.01 10.53
C PHE A 40 -10.64 -1.89 10.02
N ARG A 41 -10.86 -3.22 9.91
CA ARG A 41 -9.85 -4.14 9.38
C ARG A 41 -9.50 -3.82 7.92
N SER A 42 -10.47 -3.60 7.05
CA SER A 42 -10.23 -3.26 5.65
C SER A 42 -9.40 -2.00 5.50
N LYS A 43 -9.65 -0.99 6.34
CA LYS A 43 -8.86 0.25 6.35
C LYS A 43 -7.41 -0.01 6.73
N ILE A 44 -7.15 -0.77 7.81
CA ILE A 44 -5.79 -1.08 8.26
C ILE A 44 -5.04 -1.89 7.20
N THR A 45 -5.69 -2.90 6.61
CA THR A 45 -5.07 -3.74 5.58
C THR A 45 -4.65 -2.91 4.38
N LEU A 46 -5.52 -2.01 3.91
CA LEU A 46 -5.23 -1.12 2.79
C LEU A 46 -4.12 -0.11 3.13
N ASP A 47 -4.13 0.44 4.35
CA ASP A 47 -3.08 1.35 4.82
C ASP A 47 -1.71 0.64 4.87
N ASN A 48 -1.68 -0.59 5.38
CA ASN A 48 -0.47 -1.41 5.42
C ASN A 48 0.05 -1.70 4.01
N LEU A 49 -0.83 -2.14 3.09
CA LEU A 49 -0.43 -2.40 1.71
C LEU A 49 0.19 -1.16 1.05
N ALA A 50 -0.43 0.01 1.21
CA ALA A 50 0.09 1.24 0.63
C ALA A 50 1.47 1.61 1.23
N GLN A 51 1.66 1.39 2.54
CA GLN A 51 2.94 1.61 3.20
C GLN A 51 4.00 0.60 2.75
N ASP A 52 3.65 -0.68 2.58
CA ASP A 52 4.56 -1.74 2.13
C ASP A 52 5.08 -1.45 0.71
N ILE A 53 4.20 -1.02 -0.20
CA ILE A 53 4.61 -0.58 -1.55
C ILE A 53 5.53 0.64 -1.45
N ALA A 54 5.18 1.65 -0.66
CA ALA A 54 6.00 2.84 -0.49
C ALA A 54 7.38 2.53 0.11
N LEU A 55 7.45 1.61 1.08
CA LEU A 55 8.71 1.13 1.66
C LEU A 55 9.55 0.36 0.64
N SER A 56 8.91 -0.49 -0.19
CA SER A 56 9.60 -1.22 -1.26
C SER A 56 10.22 -0.27 -2.27
N ILE A 57 9.51 0.80 -2.68
CA ILE A 57 10.06 1.83 -3.56
C ILE A 57 11.28 2.53 -2.92
N ARG A 58 11.20 2.88 -1.63
CA ARG A 58 12.33 3.50 -0.90
C ARG A 58 13.51 2.55 -0.74
N ASN A 59 13.25 1.26 -0.53
CA ASN A 59 14.30 0.23 -0.45
C ASN A 59 15.02 0.09 -1.78
N VAL A 60 14.28 0.07 -2.90
CA VAL A 60 14.85 0.07 -4.26
C VAL A 60 15.69 1.33 -4.49
N GLN A 61 15.18 2.51 -4.13
CA GLN A 61 15.91 3.78 -4.24
C GLN A 61 17.23 3.76 -3.45
N THR A 62 17.20 3.26 -2.22
CA THR A 62 18.40 3.15 -1.37
C THR A 62 19.38 2.13 -1.93
N SER A 63 18.88 0.97 -2.38
CA SER A 63 19.72 -0.10 -2.92
C SER A 63 20.31 0.26 -4.28
N ALA A 64 19.65 1.11 -5.08
CA ALA A 64 20.19 1.65 -6.32
C ALA A 64 21.49 2.45 -6.07
N GLY A 65 21.56 3.19 -4.97
CA GLY A 65 22.76 3.92 -4.56
C GLY A 65 23.97 3.02 -4.26
N ALA A 66 23.71 1.77 -3.82
CA ALA A 66 24.72 0.79 -3.44
C ALA A 66 25.01 -0.25 -4.55
N SER A 67 24.34 -0.18 -5.71
CA SER A 67 24.49 -1.20 -6.75
C SER A 67 25.89 -1.20 -7.35
N ILE A 68 26.46 -2.42 -7.52
CA ILE A 68 27.74 -2.68 -8.15
C ILE A 68 27.45 -3.60 -9.34
N SER A 69 28.12 -3.36 -10.47
CA SER A 69 28.05 -4.24 -11.64
C SER A 69 28.43 -5.68 -11.29
N SER A 70 27.86 -6.66 -12.00
CA SER A 70 28.23 -8.08 -11.87
C SER A 70 29.71 -8.35 -12.06
N ASP A 71 30.42 -7.51 -12.80
CA ASP A 71 31.86 -7.53 -13.04
C ASP A 71 32.66 -6.78 -11.96
N GLY A 72 32.01 -6.30 -10.89
CA GLY A 72 32.66 -5.56 -9.81
C GLY A 72 33.03 -4.12 -10.18
N ASN A 73 32.72 -3.66 -11.39
CA ASN A 73 33.01 -2.31 -11.83
C ASN A 73 31.80 -1.39 -11.56
N PRO A 74 31.94 -0.32 -10.78
CA PRO A 74 30.83 0.58 -10.48
C PRO A 74 30.47 1.41 -11.71
N THR A 75 29.58 0.91 -12.56
CA THR A 75 29.06 1.69 -13.69
C THR A 75 27.91 2.58 -13.22
N LEU A 76 27.86 3.80 -13.76
CA LEU A 76 26.75 4.76 -13.50
C LEU A 76 25.45 4.33 -14.21
N GLU A 77 25.52 3.33 -15.07
CA GLU A 77 24.42 2.90 -15.95
C GLU A 77 23.47 1.90 -15.29
N ILE A 78 23.95 1.15 -14.27
CA ILE A 78 23.09 0.19 -13.60
C ILE A 78 22.00 0.92 -12.79
N GLN A 79 20.78 0.65 -13.16
CA GLN A 79 19.59 1.15 -12.49
C GLN A 79 18.93 0.01 -11.72
N ARG A 80 18.29 0.32 -10.60
CA ARG A 80 17.38 -0.60 -9.93
C ARG A 80 16.00 -0.02 -9.96
N GLY A 81 15.03 -0.89 -10.19
CA GLY A 81 13.66 -0.49 -10.39
C GLY A 81 12.66 -1.37 -9.68
N ILE A 82 11.45 -0.85 -9.67
CA ILE A 82 10.24 -1.58 -9.28
C ILE A 82 9.29 -1.51 -10.46
N TYR A 83 8.70 -2.65 -10.80
CA TYR A 83 7.83 -2.81 -11.95
C TYR A 83 6.45 -3.28 -11.51
N PHE A 84 5.42 -2.63 -12.02
CA PHE A 84 4.03 -2.93 -11.78
C PHE A 84 3.42 -3.50 -13.06
N PRO A 85 3.33 -4.83 -13.20
CA PRO A 85 2.83 -5.46 -14.41
C PRO A 85 1.32 -5.27 -14.55
N TYR A 86 0.89 -4.91 -15.75
CA TYR A 86 -0.51 -4.90 -16.15
C TYR A 86 -0.82 -6.14 -16.99
N SER A 87 -1.83 -6.90 -16.59
CA SER A 87 -2.29 -8.06 -17.34
C SER A 87 -3.43 -7.68 -18.29
N SER A 88 -3.18 -7.76 -19.58
CA SER A 88 -4.21 -7.52 -20.60
C SER A 88 -5.33 -8.58 -20.58
N GLU A 89 -5.01 -9.80 -20.15
CA GLU A 89 -5.99 -10.89 -20.02
C GLU A 89 -6.96 -10.63 -18.86
N LEU A 90 -6.46 -10.12 -17.73
CA LEU A 90 -7.26 -9.82 -16.55
C LEU A 90 -7.86 -8.41 -16.57
N GLY A 91 -7.38 -7.53 -17.45
CA GLY A 91 -7.81 -6.14 -17.53
C GLY A 91 -7.46 -5.32 -16.27
N THR A 92 -6.41 -5.72 -15.53
CA THR A 92 -6.01 -5.10 -14.27
C THR A 92 -4.52 -5.30 -14.00
N TYR A 93 -3.98 -4.53 -13.05
CA TYR A 93 -2.64 -4.78 -12.53
C TYR A 93 -2.56 -6.13 -11.82
N GLU A 94 -1.43 -6.80 -11.96
CA GLU A 94 -1.20 -8.08 -11.29
C GLU A 94 -1.15 -7.88 -9.77
N SER A 95 -1.42 -8.97 -9.03
CA SER A 95 -1.36 -8.98 -7.57
C SER A 95 0.08 -9.15 -7.06
N ARG A 96 1.03 -8.54 -7.77
CA ARG A 96 2.45 -8.53 -7.42
C ARG A 96 3.13 -7.33 -8.05
N PHE A 97 4.30 -7.02 -7.55
CA PHE A 97 5.25 -6.14 -8.21
C PHE A 97 6.64 -6.79 -8.21
N ILE A 98 7.48 -6.40 -9.14
CA ILE A 98 8.78 -7.00 -9.39
C ILE A 98 9.86 -5.97 -9.06
N ILE A 99 10.88 -6.36 -8.29
CA ILE A 99 12.09 -5.59 -8.09
C ILE A 99 13.11 -6.12 -9.09
N PHE A 100 13.69 -5.24 -9.89
CA PHE A 100 14.57 -5.63 -10.98
C PHE A 100 15.81 -4.75 -11.08
N GLN A 101 16.82 -5.26 -11.77
CA GLN A 101 18.01 -4.54 -12.16
C GLN A 101 17.95 -4.28 -13.65
N ASP A 102 17.71 -3.05 -14.02
CA ASP A 102 17.65 -2.59 -15.41
C ASP A 102 19.07 -2.60 -16.00
N ASN A 103 19.34 -3.57 -16.86
CA ASN A 103 20.66 -3.80 -17.42
C ASN A 103 20.84 -3.09 -18.78
N ASP A 104 19.74 -2.82 -19.50
CA ASP A 104 19.77 -2.18 -20.82
C ASP A 104 19.39 -0.68 -20.76
N GLY A 105 18.92 -0.19 -19.62
CA GLY A 105 18.61 1.22 -19.39
C GLY A 105 17.27 1.66 -19.97
N ASN A 106 16.38 0.73 -20.31
CA ASN A 106 15.07 1.03 -20.89
C ASN A 106 14.02 1.45 -19.85
N GLY A 107 14.29 1.22 -18.56
CA GLY A 107 13.42 1.56 -17.43
C GLY A 107 12.25 0.59 -17.22
N LEU A 108 12.17 -0.50 -17.97
CA LEU A 108 11.17 -1.56 -17.87
C LEU A 108 11.82 -2.86 -17.41
N TYR A 109 11.02 -3.79 -16.96
CA TYR A 109 11.48 -5.12 -16.60
C TYR A 109 11.50 -6.03 -17.83
N ASP A 110 12.61 -6.67 -18.05
CA ASP A 110 12.83 -7.70 -19.05
C ASP A 110 13.19 -9.05 -18.43
N ALA A 111 12.98 -10.12 -19.19
CA ALA A 111 13.26 -11.48 -18.71
C ALA A 111 14.75 -11.64 -18.36
N GLY A 112 15.04 -11.99 -17.11
CA GLY A 112 16.39 -12.16 -16.61
C GLY A 112 16.91 -10.98 -15.75
N GLU A 113 16.14 -9.92 -15.58
CA GLU A 113 16.47 -8.77 -14.75
C GLU A 113 15.86 -8.83 -13.34
N GLU A 114 15.01 -9.81 -13.08
CA GLU A 114 14.33 -9.98 -11.78
C GLU A 114 15.33 -10.20 -10.66
N ILE A 115 15.20 -9.39 -9.61
CA ILE A 115 15.87 -9.60 -8.33
C ILE A 115 14.94 -10.28 -7.35
N ASP A 116 13.67 -9.80 -7.29
CA ASP A 116 12.66 -10.30 -6.37
C ASP A 116 11.25 -10.03 -6.91
N SER A 117 10.29 -10.88 -6.54
CA SER A 117 8.88 -10.75 -6.91
C SER A 117 8.02 -10.80 -5.65
N ILE A 118 7.39 -9.68 -5.34
CA ILE A 118 6.62 -9.49 -4.12
C ILE A 118 5.14 -9.57 -4.42
N ALA A 119 4.51 -10.65 -3.95
CA ALA A 119 3.05 -10.83 -4.07
C ALA A 119 2.30 -9.99 -3.03
N LEU A 120 1.21 -9.36 -3.45
CA LEU A 120 0.30 -8.66 -2.56
C LEU A 120 -0.46 -9.70 -1.71
N GLN A 121 -0.24 -9.68 -0.40
CA GLN A 121 -0.77 -10.66 0.55
C GLN A 121 -2.27 -10.46 0.85
N THR A 122 -2.87 -9.40 0.33
CA THR A 122 -4.24 -9.00 0.61
C THR A 122 -5.13 -9.13 -0.63
N LEU A 123 -6.43 -9.00 -0.43
CA LEU A 123 -7.39 -8.90 -1.53
C LEU A 123 -7.44 -7.50 -2.17
N ASP A 124 -6.77 -6.53 -1.53
CA ASP A 124 -6.64 -5.18 -2.07
C ASP A 124 -5.82 -5.21 -3.37
N ARG A 125 -6.08 -4.27 -4.27
CA ARG A 125 -5.50 -4.27 -5.62
C ARG A 125 -5.00 -2.88 -6.00
N ILE A 126 -4.00 -2.85 -6.86
CA ILE A 126 -3.67 -1.66 -7.64
C ILE A 126 -4.76 -1.51 -8.70
N THR A 127 -5.50 -0.41 -8.65
CA THR A 127 -6.68 -0.20 -9.52
C THR A 127 -6.41 0.81 -10.62
N ASP A 128 -5.51 1.74 -10.41
CA ASP A 128 -5.15 2.75 -11.41
C ASP A 128 -3.75 3.30 -11.13
N ILE A 129 -3.08 3.73 -12.19
CA ILE A 129 -1.84 4.48 -12.13
C ILE A 129 -2.03 5.74 -12.96
N THR A 130 -1.77 6.88 -12.35
CA THR A 130 -1.90 8.19 -12.99
C THR A 130 -0.57 8.94 -12.95
N TYR A 131 -0.35 9.83 -13.90
CA TYR A 131 0.87 10.64 -14.01
C TYR A 131 0.56 12.07 -14.43
N GLY A 132 1.44 13.00 -14.09
CA GLY A 132 1.29 14.41 -14.41
C GLY A 132 2.58 15.20 -14.24
N SER A 133 2.53 16.51 -14.55
CA SER A 133 3.68 17.41 -14.41
C SER A 133 4.02 17.71 -12.95
N ASP A 134 3.01 17.79 -12.08
CA ASP A 134 3.12 18.07 -10.65
C ASP A 134 1.95 17.43 -9.87
N ARG A 135 1.92 17.63 -8.55
CA ARG A 135 0.89 17.04 -7.66
C ARG A 135 -0.50 17.66 -7.81
N GLU A 136 -0.59 18.87 -8.33
CA GLU A 136 -1.81 19.65 -8.40
C GLU A 136 -2.41 19.67 -9.80
N SER A 137 -1.65 19.26 -10.82
CA SER A 137 -2.13 19.15 -12.20
C SER A 137 -3.15 18.03 -12.37
N ILE A 138 -3.94 18.13 -13.42
CA ILE A 138 -4.83 17.05 -13.86
C ILE A 138 -3.94 15.86 -14.24
N LEU A 139 -4.10 14.76 -13.53
CA LEU A 139 -3.36 13.54 -13.78
C LEU A 139 -4.02 12.74 -14.89
N SER A 140 -3.22 12.32 -15.86
CA SER A 140 -3.65 11.39 -16.90
C SER A 140 -3.54 9.96 -16.39
N SER A 141 -4.52 9.09 -16.67
CA SER A 141 -4.41 7.67 -16.37
C SER A 141 -3.41 7.01 -17.32
N LEU A 142 -2.59 6.11 -16.79
CA LEU A 142 -1.68 5.29 -17.58
C LEU A 142 -2.44 4.24 -18.42
N GLY A 143 -3.69 3.94 -18.03
CA GLY A 143 -4.54 2.95 -18.70
C GLY A 143 -4.01 1.53 -18.56
N SER A 144 -4.12 0.77 -19.65
CA SER A 144 -3.76 -0.67 -19.70
C SER A 144 -2.27 -0.89 -19.94
N GLN A 145 -1.41 -0.22 -19.19
CA GLN A 145 0.05 -0.28 -19.34
C GLN A 145 0.73 -0.62 -18.05
N SER A 146 1.83 -1.36 -18.15
CA SER A 146 2.72 -1.61 -17.02
C SER A 146 3.58 -0.37 -16.75
N LEU A 147 3.97 -0.18 -15.49
CA LEU A 147 4.82 0.93 -15.05
C LEU A 147 6.14 0.40 -14.51
N GLY A 148 7.24 0.92 -15.02
CA GLY A 148 8.58 0.83 -14.43
C GLY A 148 8.96 2.13 -13.74
N ILE A 149 9.53 2.02 -12.55
CA ILE A 149 10.12 3.15 -11.79
C ILE A 149 11.54 2.76 -11.46
N THR A 150 12.52 3.42 -12.06
CA THR A 150 13.94 3.13 -11.85
C THR A 150 14.65 4.29 -11.17
N PHE A 151 15.71 3.94 -10.46
CA PHE A 151 16.59 4.89 -9.78
C PHE A 151 18.03 4.62 -10.20
N ARG A 152 18.73 5.69 -10.53
CA ARG A 152 20.16 5.64 -10.87
C ARG A 152 21.03 5.74 -9.64
N ARG A 153 22.19 5.15 -9.72
CA ARG A 153 23.22 5.27 -8.69
C ARG A 153 23.56 6.75 -8.44
N PHE A 154 23.79 7.10 -7.16
CA PHE A 154 24.13 8.45 -6.69
C PHE A 154 23.05 9.53 -6.93
N THR A 155 21.87 9.18 -7.39
CA THR A 155 20.77 10.12 -7.54
C THR A 155 19.54 9.62 -6.80
N THR A 156 18.71 10.54 -6.32
CA THR A 156 17.40 10.19 -5.77
C THR A 156 16.30 10.29 -6.84
N THR A 157 16.65 10.75 -8.04
CA THR A 157 15.72 11.02 -9.13
C THR A 157 15.08 9.72 -9.61
N ALA A 158 13.76 9.70 -9.61
CA ALA A 158 12.99 8.62 -10.21
C ALA A 158 12.86 8.83 -11.72
N LEU A 159 13.03 7.75 -12.46
CA LEU A 159 12.74 7.67 -13.88
C LEU A 159 11.51 6.79 -14.07
N PHE A 160 10.59 7.23 -14.88
CA PHE A 160 9.34 6.53 -15.14
C PHE A 160 9.32 6.02 -16.57
N ALA A 161 8.90 4.78 -16.75
CA ALA A 161 8.73 4.17 -18.07
C ALA A 161 7.40 3.40 -18.12
N ALA A 162 6.75 3.36 -19.28
CA ALA A 162 5.55 2.59 -19.52
C ALA A 162 5.71 1.70 -20.74
N SER A 163 5.01 0.56 -20.78
CA SER A 163 5.25 -0.49 -21.77
C SER A 163 4.94 -0.09 -23.22
N PHE A 164 4.07 0.90 -23.47
CA PHE A 164 3.67 1.29 -24.83
C PHE A 164 3.70 2.79 -25.10
N ASP A 165 3.88 3.62 -24.09
CA ASP A 165 3.82 5.10 -24.23
C ASP A 165 4.92 5.78 -23.45
N ASN A 166 5.71 6.56 -24.13
CA ASN A 166 6.77 7.37 -23.54
C ASN A 166 6.27 8.65 -22.84
N SER A 167 4.96 8.91 -22.81
CA SER A 167 4.40 10.12 -22.20
C SER A 167 4.73 10.23 -20.71
N VAL A 168 4.79 9.09 -20.02
CA VAL A 168 5.12 9.03 -18.58
C VAL A 168 6.58 9.38 -18.29
N THR A 169 7.49 9.25 -19.25
CA THR A 169 8.94 9.50 -19.09
C THR A 169 9.22 10.95 -18.66
N ASN A 170 8.40 11.89 -19.08
CA ASN A 170 8.52 13.30 -18.73
C ASN A 170 7.67 13.71 -17.53
N ALA A 171 6.97 12.77 -16.89
CA ALA A 171 6.15 13.07 -15.74
C ALA A 171 6.99 13.62 -14.57
N GLY A 172 6.46 14.62 -13.90
CA GLY A 172 7.01 15.14 -12.63
C GLY A 172 6.54 14.34 -11.42
N VAL A 173 5.40 13.64 -11.58
CA VAL A 173 4.79 12.82 -10.54
C VAL A 173 4.05 11.63 -11.13
N VAL A 174 4.13 10.51 -10.43
CA VAL A 174 3.31 9.30 -10.67
C VAL A 174 2.54 8.99 -9.39
N ARG A 175 1.29 8.59 -9.54
CA ARG A 175 0.41 8.23 -8.44
C ARG A 175 -0.19 6.85 -8.67
N ILE A 176 0.04 5.94 -7.75
CA ILE A 176 -0.48 4.58 -7.76
C ILE A 176 -1.69 4.55 -6.83
N LYS A 177 -2.86 4.19 -7.35
CA LYS A 177 -4.08 3.99 -6.59
C LYS A 177 -4.21 2.53 -6.17
N VAL A 178 -4.27 2.28 -4.87
CA VAL A 178 -4.65 0.98 -4.30
C VAL A 178 -6.04 1.08 -3.70
N SER A 179 -6.87 0.06 -3.89
CA SER A 179 -8.25 0.06 -3.43
C SER A 179 -8.62 -1.26 -2.75
N SER A 180 -9.56 -1.18 -1.82
CA SER A 180 -10.21 -2.36 -1.24
C SER A 180 -11.01 -3.13 -2.30
N PRO A 181 -11.33 -4.42 -2.07
CA PRO A 181 -12.04 -5.24 -3.04
C PRO A 181 -13.40 -4.68 -3.44
N ASP A 182 -14.09 -4.02 -2.53
CA ASP A 182 -15.38 -3.35 -2.73
C ASP A 182 -15.25 -1.93 -3.28
N LYS A 183 -14.02 -1.44 -3.49
CA LYS A 183 -13.68 -0.09 -3.93
C LYS A 183 -14.23 1.04 -3.04
N SER A 184 -14.65 0.72 -1.82
CA SER A 184 -15.16 1.71 -0.87
C SER A 184 -14.07 2.57 -0.24
N LEU A 185 -12.85 2.05 -0.21
CA LEU A 185 -11.67 2.70 0.35
C LEU A 185 -10.54 2.69 -0.68
N SER A 186 -9.80 3.77 -0.75
CA SER A 186 -8.57 3.84 -1.56
C SER A 186 -7.48 4.66 -0.89
N ARG A 187 -6.25 4.39 -1.34
CA ARG A 187 -5.03 5.11 -0.97
C ARG A 187 -4.22 5.42 -2.20
N PHE A 188 -3.53 6.53 -2.16
CA PHE A 188 -2.61 6.94 -3.19
C PHE A 188 -1.18 6.88 -2.69
N ILE A 189 -0.32 6.24 -3.47
CA ILE A 189 1.13 6.28 -3.29
C ILE A 189 1.63 7.23 -4.37
N THR A 190 2.14 8.38 -3.95
CA THR A 190 2.61 9.44 -4.85
C THR A 190 4.12 9.44 -4.87
N ILE A 191 4.71 9.33 -6.06
CA ILE A 191 6.14 9.32 -6.30
C ILE A 191 6.48 10.52 -7.18
N SER A 192 7.29 11.43 -6.68
CA SER A 192 7.78 12.57 -7.46
C SER A 192 9.06 12.24 -8.21
N LYS A 193 9.33 12.95 -9.30
CA LYS A 193 10.57 12.82 -10.07
C LYS A 193 11.82 13.03 -9.23
N ILE A 194 11.77 13.85 -8.18
CA ILE A 194 12.89 14.03 -7.24
C ILE A 194 13.06 12.86 -6.26
N GLY A 195 12.25 11.79 -6.40
CA GLY A 195 12.32 10.59 -5.58
C GLY A 195 11.59 10.66 -4.23
N GLN A 196 10.77 11.68 -3.99
CA GLN A 196 9.95 11.73 -2.78
C GLN A 196 8.77 10.78 -2.92
N VAL A 197 8.57 9.91 -1.92
CA VAL A 197 7.45 8.97 -1.85
C VAL A 197 6.54 9.34 -0.67
N SER A 198 5.24 9.48 -0.91
CA SER A 198 4.23 9.74 0.12
C SER A 198 3.02 8.84 -0.06
N VAL A 199 2.33 8.53 1.04
CA VAL A 199 1.06 7.81 1.05
C VAL A 199 -0.01 8.77 1.53
N GLU A 200 -1.10 8.88 0.76
CA GLU A 200 -2.19 9.81 1.02
C GLU A 200 -3.55 9.07 0.95
N PRO A 201 -4.51 9.44 1.79
CA PRO A 201 -5.88 8.97 1.63
C PRO A 201 -6.49 9.59 0.36
N GLU A 202 -7.50 8.93 -0.21
CA GLU A 202 -8.32 9.55 -1.25
C GLU A 202 -9.02 10.79 -0.67
N LYS A 203 -8.76 11.95 -1.26
CA LYS A 203 -9.55 13.14 -0.95
C LYS A 203 -10.96 12.88 -1.45
N LYS A 204 -11.94 12.90 -0.54
CA LYS A 204 -13.34 13.02 -0.97
C LYS A 204 -13.46 14.36 -1.67
N GLU A 205 -13.77 14.35 -2.96
CA GLU A 205 -14.22 15.56 -3.62
C GLU A 205 -15.48 16.01 -2.87
N GLU A 206 -15.40 17.16 -2.21
CA GLU A 206 -16.58 17.84 -1.72
C GLU A 206 -17.37 18.26 -2.98
N VAL A 207 -18.45 17.53 -3.24
CA VAL A 207 -19.43 17.92 -4.25
C VAL A 207 -20.09 19.20 -3.73
N ASN A 208 -19.66 20.35 -4.25
CA ASN A 208 -20.34 21.63 -4.09
C ASN A 208 -21.59 21.67 -4.95
#